data_77e07177dc058548e6538bbefaa0994c
#
_entry.id   77e07177dc058548e6538bbefaa0994c
#
_cell.length_a   1.000
_cell.length_b   1.000
_cell.length_c   1.000
_cell.angle_alpha   90.00
_cell.angle_beta   90.00
_cell.angle_gamma   90.00
#
_symmetry.space_group_name_H-M   'P 1'
#
loop_
_entity.id
_entity.type
_entity.pdbx_description
1 polymer ?
#
loop_
_entity_poly.entity_id
_entity_poly.type
_entity_poly.pdbx_seq_one_letter_code
_entity_poly.pdbx_strand_id
1 'polypeptide(L)'
;VDVAVLSQTEEDQRLLAVPFCQEPLVVFVHAEHPWAEREELRIEELENQPVILREPGSTTRRAFEKALTKAGVKISPVMEIGSREAVWLAVSRGLGIGVVSDEEFMWHPDLRKLTLKNADVYTTAHVVCLRERRNSRMIHAFLEIVEELRKV
;
A
#
# COMPACT_ATOMS: atom_id res chain seq x y z
N VAL A 1 23.92 -4.59 4.84
CA VAL A 1 22.77 -3.98 5.53
C VAL A 1 22.55 -4.67 6.85
N ASP A 2 22.46 -3.93 7.95
CA ASP A 2 22.24 -4.49 9.29
C ASP A 2 20.76 -4.53 9.66
N VAL A 3 20.00 -3.54 9.23
CA VAL A 3 18.55 -3.43 9.41
C VAL A 3 17.91 -2.93 8.12
N ALA A 4 16.74 -3.45 7.78
CA ALA A 4 15.94 -3.02 6.64
C ALA A 4 14.49 -2.76 7.06
N VAL A 5 13.81 -1.87 6.36
CA VAL A 5 12.36 -1.67 6.49
C VAL A 5 11.70 -2.19 5.21
N LEU A 6 10.83 -3.17 5.35
CA LEU A 6 10.20 -3.87 4.24
C LEU A 6 8.69 -3.99 4.44
N SER A 7 7.92 -3.76 3.40
CA SER A 7 6.46 -3.99 3.40
C SER A 7 6.11 -5.47 3.17
N GLN A 8 7.08 -6.30 2.83
CA GLN A 8 6.94 -7.73 2.66
C GLN A 8 8.05 -8.44 3.40
N THR A 9 7.71 -9.47 4.16
CA THR A 9 8.68 -10.38 4.78
C THR A 9 8.59 -11.73 4.10
N GLU A 10 9.74 -12.27 3.70
CA GLU A 10 9.85 -13.68 3.34
C GLU A 10 9.92 -14.52 4.60
N GLU A 11 9.36 -15.73 4.57
CA GLU A 11 9.52 -16.70 5.65
C GLU A 11 10.96 -17.27 5.63
N ASP A 12 11.89 -16.53 6.19
CA ASP A 12 13.27 -16.97 6.41
C ASP A 12 13.55 -17.02 7.90
N GLN A 13 13.87 -18.22 8.41
CA GLN A 13 14.15 -18.44 9.84
C GLN A 13 15.37 -17.63 10.34
N ARG A 14 16.26 -17.21 9.45
CA ARG A 14 17.42 -16.36 9.78
C ARG A 14 17.04 -14.91 10.06
N LEU A 15 15.85 -14.49 9.61
CA LEU A 15 15.38 -13.12 9.76
C LEU A 15 14.50 -12.99 11.02
N LEU A 16 14.66 -11.86 11.67
CA LEU A 16 13.72 -11.34 12.65
C LEU A 16 12.96 -10.19 11.99
N ALA A 17 11.65 -10.32 11.85
CA ALA A 17 10.78 -9.27 11.32
C ALA A 17 9.88 -8.76 12.45
N VAL A 18 9.96 -7.48 12.74
CA VAL A 18 9.13 -6.80 13.75
C VAL A 18 8.14 -5.90 13.03
N PRO A 19 6.81 -6.14 13.15
CA PRO A 19 5.81 -5.25 12.58
C PRO A 19 5.97 -3.85 13.19
N PHE A 20 6.02 -2.82 12.36
CA PHE A 20 6.27 -1.45 12.79
C PHE A 20 5.06 -0.54 12.65
N CYS A 21 4.48 -0.46 11.46
CA CYS A 21 3.28 0.32 11.22
C CYS A 21 2.40 -0.31 10.15
N GLN A 22 1.11 -0.01 10.22
CA GLN A 22 0.13 -0.33 9.19
C GLN A 22 -0.12 0.92 8.36
N GLU A 23 -0.04 0.76 7.05
CA GLU A 23 -0.25 1.83 6.08
C GLU A 23 -1.54 1.54 5.29
N PRO A 24 -2.62 2.27 5.54
CA PRO A 24 -3.88 2.06 4.82
C PRO A 24 -3.71 2.36 3.34
N LEU A 25 -4.40 1.61 2.50
CA LEU A 25 -4.48 1.90 1.07
C LEU A 25 -5.58 2.92 0.80
N VAL A 26 -5.30 3.78 -0.16
CA VAL A 26 -6.26 4.77 -0.67
C VAL A 26 -6.42 4.59 -2.17
N VAL A 27 -7.57 4.98 -2.67
CA VAL A 27 -7.87 5.10 -4.09
C VAL A 27 -7.60 6.54 -4.51
N PHE A 28 -7.14 6.73 -5.74
CA PHE A 28 -7.02 8.07 -6.29
C PHE A 28 -7.47 8.12 -7.75
N VAL A 29 -8.04 9.25 -8.13
CA VAL A 29 -8.68 9.46 -9.42
C VAL A 29 -8.27 10.80 -10.02
N HIS A 30 -8.50 10.97 -11.31
CA HIS A 30 -8.35 12.27 -11.97
C HIS A 30 -9.32 13.32 -11.38
N ALA A 31 -8.92 14.58 -11.36
CA ALA A 31 -9.70 15.67 -10.79
C ALA A 31 -11.08 15.89 -11.45
N GLU A 32 -11.27 15.41 -12.68
CA GLU A 32 -12.57 15.45 -13.40
C GLU A 32 -13.36 14.14 -13.29
N HIS A 33 -12.88 13.16 -12.49
CA HIS A 33 -13.60 11.92 -12.29
C HIS A 33 -14.91 12.15 -11.53
N PRO A 34 -16.00 11.40 -11.76
CA PRO A 34 -17.27 11.53 -11.02
C PRO A 34 -17.12 11.45 -9.49
N TRP A 35 -16.06 10.82 -9.00
CA TRP A 35 -15.78 10.72 -7.56
C TRP A 35 -14.86 11.83 -7.01
N ALA A 36 -14.42 12.75 -7.82
CA ALA A 36 -13.40 13.74 -7.45
C ALA A 36 -13.80 14.64 -6.26
N GLU A 37 -15.10 14.87 -6.07
CA GLU A 37 -15.63 15.68 -4.96
C GLU A 37 -15.90 14.84 -3.68
N ARG A 38 -15.64 13.55 -3.72
CA ARG A 38 -15.84 12.65 -2.57
C ARG A 38 -14.54 12.48 -1.79
N GLU A 39 -14.69 12.24 -0.49
CA GLU A 39 -13.58 11.93 0.41
C GLU A 39 -13.44 10.43 0.67
N GLU A 40 -14.53 9.70 0.51
CA GLU A 40 -14.64 8.28 0.84
C GLU A 40 -15.26 7.48 -0.30
N LEU A 41 -14.86 6.22 -0.38
CA LEU A 41 -15.37 5.23 -1.30
C LEU A 41 -15.58 3.89 -0.57
N ARG A 42 -16.69 3.22 -0.84
CA ARG A 42 -16.86 1.83 -0.39
C ARG A 42 -16.16 0.89 -1.37
N ILE A 43 -15.59 -0.19 -0.87
CA ILE A 43 -14.87 -1.13 -1.74
C ILE A 43 -15.79 -1.75 -2.82
N GLU A 44 -17.09 -1.91 -2.51
CA GLU A 44 -18.08 -2.46 -3.44
C GLU A 44 -18.33 -1.54 -4.66
N GLU A 45 -18.07 -0.25 -4.52
CA GLU A 45 -18.22 0.71 -5.63
C GLU A 45 -17.13 0.55 -6.71
N LEU A 46 -16.07 -0.20 -6.40
CA LEU A 46 -15.02 -0.57 -7.37
C LEU A 46 -15.46 -1.66 -8.35
N GLU A 47 -16.64 -2.27 -8.16
CA GLU A 47 -17.15 -3.31 -9.05
C GLU A 47 -17.18 -2.83 -10.51
N ASN A 48 -16.52 -3.57 -11.38
CA ASN A 48 -16.36 -3.28 -12.80
C ASN A 48 -15.68 -1.94 -13.15
N GLN A 49 -15.05 -1.28 -12.18
CA GLN A 49 -14.35 -0.03 -12.43
C GLN A 49 -13.00 -0.23 -13.13
N PRO A 50 -12.57 0.73 -13.98
CA PRO A 50 -11.30 0.66 -14.71
C PRO A 50 -10.13 0.97 -13.77
N VAL A 51 -9.51 -0.05 -13.21
CA VAL A 51 -8.40 0.08 -12.26
C VAL A 51 -7.07 -0.18 -12.95
N ILE A 52 -6.09 0.67 -12.64
CA ILE A 52 -4.69 0.49 -13.04
C ILE A 52 -4.00 -0.28 -11.92
N LEU A 53 -3.49 -1.46 -12.22
CA LEU A 53 -2.79 -2.31 -11.25
C LEU A 53 -1.28 -2.10 -11.32
N ARG A 54 -0.63 -2.29 -10.18
CA ARG A 54 0.82 -2.48 -10.11
C ARG A 54 1.20 -3.87 -10.67
N GLU A 55 2.48 -4.09 -10.87
CA GLU A 55 3.03 -5.37 -11.28
C GLU A 55 2.71 -6.51 -10.28
N PRO A 56 2.66 -7.78 -10.74
CA PRO A 56 2.62 -8.92 -9.85
C PRO A 56 3.80 -8.90 -8.87
N GLY A 57 3.54 -9.14 -7.59
CA GLY A 57 4.56 -9.05 -6.54
C GLY A 57 4.56 -7.72 -5.77
N SER A 58 3.93 -6.67 -6.27
CA SER A 58 3.69 -5.46 -5.49
C SER A 58 2.88 -5.75 -4.23
N THR A 59 3.36 -5.27 -3.08
CA THR A 59 2.67 -5.43 -1.79
C THR A 59 1.35 -4.69 -1.75
N THR A 60 1.30 -3.49 -2.34
CA THR A 60 0.07 -2.71 -2.53
C THR A 60 -0.97 -3.49 -3.34
N ARG A 61 -0.57 -4.05 -4.50
CA ARG A 61 -1.45 -4.86 -5.33
C ARG A 61 -2.00 -6.07 -4.57
N ARG A 62 -1.15 -6.83 -3.90
CA ARG A 62 -1.58 -8.02 -3.15
C ARG A 62 -2.57 -7.70 -2.03
N ALA A 63 -2.31 -6.63 -1.26
CA ALA A 63 -3.22 -6.19 -0.21
C ALA A 63 -4.56 -5.77 -0.79
N PHE A 64 -4.55 -5.04 -1.90
CA PHE A 64 -5.75 -4.60 -2.60
C PHE A 64 -6.56 -5.78 -3.18
N GLU A 65 -5.93 -6.68 -3.93
CA GLU A 65 -6.58 -7.86 -4.50
C GLU A 65 -7.17 -8.78 -3.41
N LYS A 66 -6.49 -8.93 -2.28
CA LYS A 66 -6.99 -9.68 -1.12
C LYS A 66 -8.28 -9.05 -0.57
N ALA A 67 -8.32 -7.73 -0.46
CA ALA A 67 -9.49 -7.01 0.03
C ALA A 67 -10.67 -7.11 -0.96
N LEU A 68 -10.42 -6.97 -2.25
CA LEU A 68 -11.43 -7.17 -3.30
C LEU A 68 -12.01 -8.58 -3.23
N THR A 69 -11.17 -9.60 -3.12
CA THR A 69 -11.59 -11.00 -3.00
C THR A 69 -12.47 -11.22 -1.77
N LYS A 70 -12.06 -10.67 -0.61
CA LYS A 70 -12.82 -10.76 0.64
C LYS A 70 -14.19 -10.08 0.54
N ALA A 71 -14.27 -8.98 -0.21
CA ALA A 71 -15.52 -8.26 -0.46
C ALA A 71 -16.37 -8.84 -1.60
N GLY A 72 -15.85 -9.81 -2.35
CA GLY A 72 -16.52 -10.38 -3.53
C GLY A 72 -16.60 -9.42 -4.72
N VAL A 73 -15.71 -8.43 -4.78
CA VAL A 73 -15.70 -7.37 -5.80
C VAL A 73 -14.77 -7.75 -6.95
N LYS A 74 -15.23 -7.55 -8.17
CA LYS A 74 -14.45 -7.76 -9.40
C LYS A 74 -14.23 -6.42 -10.09
N ILE A 75 -12.98 -6.02 -10.19
CA ILE A 75 -12.58 -4.84 -10.97
C ILE A 75 -12.41 -5.17 -12.44
N SER A 76 -12.33 -4.13 -13.28
CA SER A 76 -11.97 -4.25 -14.69
C SER A 76 -10.54 -3.67 -14.90
N PRO A 77 -9.49 -4.49 -14.78
CA PRO A 77 -8.13 -3.99 -14.96
C PRO A 77 -7.94 -3.47 -16.38
N VAL A 78 -7.53 -2.22 -16.52
CA VAL A 78 -7.30 -1.60 -17.84
C VAL A 78 -5.83 -1.56 -18.21
N MET A 79 -4.94 -1.63 -17.21
CA MET A 79 -3.50 -1.50 -17.41
C MET A 79 -2.75 -2.10 -16.23
N GLU A 80 -1.57 -2.66 -16.51
CA GLU A 80 -0.61 -3.08 -15.50
C GLU A 80 0.68 -2.30 -15.66
N ILE A 81 1.16 -1.66 -14.60
CA ILE A 81 2.30 -0.75 -14.64
C ILE A 81 3.27 -1.06 -13.50
N GLY A 82 4.54 -1.32 -13.84
CA GLY A 82 5.60 -1.68 -12.88
C GLY A 82 6.23 -0.51 -12.12
N SER A 83 5.71 0.72 -12.26
CA SER A 83 6.24 1.90 -11.58
C SER A 83 5.11 2.69 -10.95
N ARG A 84 5.30 3.12 -9.71
CA ARG A 84 4.35 3.96 -8.97
C ARG A 84 4.15 5.31 -9.67
N GLU A 85 5.23 5.92 -10.11
CA GLU A 85 5.24 7.21 -10.80
C GLU A 85 4.47 7.13 -12.12
N ALA A 86 4.62 6.02 -12.84
CA ALA A 86 3.88 5.80 -14.08
C ALA A 86 2.38 5.55 -13.83
N VAL A 87 2.00 4.89 -12.72
CA VAL A 87 0.58 4.80 -12.31
C VAL A 87 0.01 6.19 -12.05
N TRP A 88 0.71 7.06 -11.35
CA TRP A 88 0.27 8.43 -11.10
C TRP A 88 0.08 9.22 -12.39
N LEU A 89 1.05 9.11 -13.31
CA LEU A 89 0.94 9.76 -14.61
C LEU A 89 -0.27 9.25 -15.40
N ALA A 90 -0.52 7.95 -15.39
CA ALA A 90 -1.68 7.36 -16.07
C ALA A 90 -3.00 7.86 -15.48
N VAL A 91 -3.13 7.90 -14.15
CA VAL A 91 -4.34 8.44 -13.48
C VAL A 91 -4.50 9.94 -13.73
N SER A 92 -3.42 10.72 -13.70
CA SER A 92 -3.47 12.16 -14.00
C SER A 92 -3.84 12.47 -15.46
N ARG A 93 -3.80 11.48 -16.33
CA ARG A 93 -4.30 11.53 -17.71
C ARG A 93 -5.69 10.92 -17.87
N GLY A 94 -6.35 10.55 -16.78
CA GLY A 94 -7.70 10.00 -16.80
C GLY A 94 -7.81 8.57 -17.36
N LEU A 95 -6.70 7.80 -17.36
CA LEU A 95 -6.67 6.46 -17.94
C LEU A 95 -7.29 5.38 -17.05
N GLY A 96 -7.57 5.68 -15.79
CA GLY A 96 -8.17 4.76 -14.84
C GLY A 96 -8.03 5.21 -13.40
N ILE A 97 -8.36 4.33 -12.49
CA ILE A 97 -8.30 4.52 -11.04
C ILE A 97 -7.00 3.93 -10.51
N GLY A 98 -6.28 4.66 -9.69
CA GLY A 98 -5.07 4.20 -9.02
C GLY A 98 -5.30 3.77 -7.58
N VAL A 99 -4.38 2.95 -7.05
CA VAL A 99 -4.33 2.53 -5.65
C VAL A 99 -2.91 2.67 -5.13
N VAL A 100 -2.76 3.23 -3.94
CA VAL A 100 -1.46 3.47 -3.30
C VAL A 100 -1.62 3.44 -1.78
N SER A 101 -0.54 3.26 -1.02
CA SER A 101 -0.60 3.51 0.43
C SER A 101 -0.76 5.01 0.71
N ASP A 102 -1.48 5.35 1.77
CA ASP A 102 -1.83 6.74 2.10
C ASP A 102 -0.57 7.62 2.28
N GLU A 103 0.44 7.09 2.98
CA GLU A 103 1.72 7.76 3.21
C GLU A 103 2.50 8.04 1.89
N GLU A 104 2.26 7.24 0.85
CA GLU A 104 2.93 7.37 -0.44
C GLU A 104 2.15 8.24 -1.43
N PHE A 105 0.93 8.66 -1.09
CA PHE A 105 0.16 9.54 -1.95
C PHE A 105 0.77 10.94 -1.95
N MET A 106 1.19 11.41 -3.12
CA MET A 106 1.65 12.79 -3.32
C MET A 106 0.53 13.65 -3.91
N TRP A 107 0.31 14.78 -3.28
CA TRP A 107 -0.64 15.75 -3.80
C TRP A 107 -0.26 16.21 -5.20
N HIS A 108 -1.24 16.26 -6.09
CA HIS A 108 -1.11 16.79 -7.45
C HIS A 108 -2.42 17.50 -7.84
N PRO A 109 -2.37 18.63 -8.59
CA PRO A 109 -3.58 19.38 -8.95
C PRO A 109 -4.61 18.54 -9.73
N ASP A 110 -4.16 17.58 -10.52
CA ASP A 110 -5.02 16.72 -11.34
C ASP A 110 -5.43 15.40 -10.64
N LEU A 111 -5.08 15.22 -9.37
CA LEU A 111 -5.41 14.01 -8.62
C LEU A 111 -6.26 14.29 -7.40
N ARG A 112 -7.17 13.36 -7.10
CA ARG A 112 -8.00 13.38 -5.89
C ARG A 112 -7.92 12.04 -5.19
N LYS A 113 -7.69 12.08 -3.89
CA LYS A 113 -7.57 10.91 -3.02
C LYS A 113 -8.91 10.62 -2.35
N LEU A 114 -9.27 9.34 -2.28
CA LEU A 114 -10.43 8.84 -1.56
C LEU A 114 -10.01 7.71 -0.62
N THR A 115 -10.48 7.75 0.62
CA THR A 115 -10.26 6.68 1.57
C THR A 115 -11.22 5.52 1.29
N LEU A 116 -10.76 4.28 1.51
CA LEU A 116 -11.62 3.11 1.42
C LEU A 116 -12.35 2.90 2.74
N LYS A 117 -13.67 3.01 2.69
CA LYS A 117 -14.57 2.75 3.81
C LYS A 117 -14.97 1.28 3.83
N ASN A 118 -15.17 0.71 5.00
CA ASN A 118 -15.60 -0.68 5.22
C ASN A 118 -14.64 -1.75 4.69
N ALA A 119 -13.38 -1.40 4.53
CA ALA A 119 -12.36 -2.37 4.14
C ALA A 119 -11.09 -2.14 4.94
N ASP A 120 -10.67 -3.16 5.70
CA ASP A 120 -9.35 -3.19 6.32
C ASP A 120 -8.31 -3.51 5.25
N VAL A 121 -7.94 -2.49 4.48
CA VAL A 121 -6.98 -2.60 3.38
C VAL A 121 -5.74 -1.82 3.73
N TYR A 122 -4.70 -2.52 4.14
CA TYR A 122 -3.43 -1.92 4.52
C TYR A 122 -2.25 -2.82 4.15
N THR A 123 -1.10 -2.22 4.00
CA THR A 123 0.20 -2.90 4.03
C THR A 123 0.82 -2.75 5.42
N THR A 124 1.68 -3.70 5.81
CA THR A 124 2.41 -3.61 7.08
C THR A 124 3.88 -3.44 6.79
N ALA A 125 4.46 -2.34 7.24
CA ALA A 125 5.91 -2.18 7.23
C ALA A 125 6.53 -2.95 8.40
N HIS A 126 7.58 -3.70 8.13
CA HIS A 126 8.33 -4.48 9.11
C HIS A 126 9.77 -3.99 9.18
N VAL A 127 10.29 -3.89 10.39
CA VAL A 127 11.73 -3.75 10.61
C VAL A 127 12.35 -5.14 10.64
N VAL A 128 13.34 -5.38 9.80
CA VAL A 128 13.93 -6.70 9.57
C VAL A 128 15.43 -6.65 9.84
N CYS A 129 15.95 -7.63 10.57
CA CYS A 129 17.38 -7.84 10.78
C CYS A 129 17.71 -9.35 10.83
N LEU A 130 18.99 -9.69 10.75
CA LEU A 130 19.41 -11.06 11.01
C LEU A 130 19.17 -11.43 12.49
N ARG A 131 18.49 -12.54 12.73
CA ARG A 131 18.13 -13.03 14.08
C ARG A 131 19.35 -13.21 14.98
N GLU A 132 20.45 -13.70 14.45
CA GLU A 132 21.72 -13.88 15.15
C GLU A 132 22.37 -12.55 15.60
N ARG A 133 22.06 -11.45 14.90
CA ARG A 133 22.63 -10.12 15.14
C ARG A 133 21.75 -9.24 16.03
N ARG A 134 20.55 -9.68 16.39
CA ARG A 134 19.55 -8.89 17.14
C ARG A 134 20.10 -8.32 18.47
N ASN A 135 21.05 -9.02 19.08
CA ASN A 135 21.67 -8.64 20.36
C ASN A 135 22.92 -7.77 20.18
N SER A 136 23.32 -7.45 18.94
CA SER A 136 24.39 -6.47 18.75
C SER A 136 23.94 -5.13 19.30
N ARG A 137 24.84 -4.39 19.94
CA ARG A 137 24.53 -3.15 20.68
C ARG A 137 23.72 -2.13 19.87
N MET A 138 24.08 -1.95 18.60
CA MET A 138 23.44 -0.98 17.71
C MET A 138 22.04 -1.46 17.26
N ILE A 139 21.92 -2.73 16.86
CA ILE A 139 20.64 -3.29 16.41
C ILE A 139 19.66 -3.37 17.58
N HIS A 140 20.10 -3.78 18.75
CA HIS A 140 19.28 -3.84 19.96
C HIS A 140 18.70 -2.47 20.31
N ALA A 141 19.55 -1.43 20.38
CA ALA A 141 19.09 -0.07 20.66
C ALA A 141 18.11 0.45 19.61
N PHE A 142 18.33 0.12 18.32
CA PHE A 142 17.39 0.47 17.26
C PHE A 142 16.03 -0.23 17.42
N LEU A 143 16.03 -1.53 17.74
CA LEU A 143 14.79 -2.29 17.95
C LEU A 143 14.00 -1.82 19.18
N GLU A 144 14.67 -1.35 20.24
CA GLU A 144 14.00 -0.71 21.38
C GLU A 144 13.23 0.53 20.95
N ILE A 145 13.84 1.40 20.14
CA ILE A 145 13.17 2.59 19.59
C ILE A 145 11.99 2.19 18.69
N VAL A 146 12.14 1.14 17.89
CA VAL A 146 11.07 0.61 17.03
C VAL A 146 9.87 0.17 17.87
N GLU A 147 10.09 -0.54 18.98
CA GLU A 147 9.01 -0.98 19.88
C GLU A 147 8.30 0.23 20.55
N GLU A 148 9.04 1.28 20.92
CA GLU A 148 8.47 2.50 21.50
C GLU A 148 7.61 3.28 20.50
N LEU A 149 8.00 3.31 19.21
CA LEU A 149 7.34 4.06 18.15
C LEU A 149 6.28 3.26 17.39
N ARG A 150 6.14 2.00 17.70
CA ARG A 150 5.28 1.06 16.98
C ARG A 150 3.82 1.49 16.95
N LYS A 151 3.22 1.47 15.74
CA LYS A 151 1.81 1.82 15.47
C LYS A 151 1.09 0.63 14.82
N VAL A 152 1.07 -0.49 15.51
CA VAL A 152 0.41 -1.73 15.03
C VAL A 152 -0.51 -2.29 16.11
#